data_6f01eefb04faf0df6e55f85e1691e3de
#
_entry.id   6f01eefb04faf0df6e55f85e1691e3de
#
_cell.length_a   1.000
_cell.length_b   1.000
_cell.length_c   1.000
_cell.angle_alpha   90.00
_cell.angle_beta   90.00
_cell.angle_gamma   90.00
#
_symmetry.space_group_name_H-M   'P 1'
#
loop_
_entity.id
_entity.type
_entity.pdbx_description
1 polymer ?
#
loop_
_entity_poly.entity_id
_entity_poly.type
_entity_poly.pdbx_seq_one_letter_code
_entity_poly.pdbx_strand_id
1 'polypeptide(L)'
;MGGLGFAFPAAVGLRMALPKRPVVAVVGDGSSLYSIQALWSAAHYEVGTLFVVLANGGYAVMDRLAEREGGSPRWPQFREIDFVGLAQSFGCPARRVATPDDVQDVFEEVVPGLADRAQPLLLEVVVAPDETFAP
;
A
#
# COMPACT_ATOMS: atom_id res chain seq x y z
N MET A 1 4.96 -2.49 17.66
CA MET A 1 6.17 -2.26 16.83
C MET A 1 5.84 -2.66 15.40
N GLY A 2 5.90 -1.74 14.44
CA GLY A 2 5.66 -2.02 13.02
C GLY A 2 6.98 -2.17 12.28
N GLY A 3 7.27 -3.36 11.74
CA GLY A 3 8.44 -3.56 10.89
C GLY A 3 8.14 -3.14 9.45
N LEU A 4 9.00 -2.31 8.86
CA LEU A 4 8.91 -2.00 7.43
C LEU A 4 8.99 -3.30 6.61
N GLY A 5 8.18 -3.42 5.57
CA GLY A 5 8.13 -4.61 4.73
C GLY A 5 7.30 -5.78 5.28
N PHE A 6 6.75 -5.70 6.49
CA PHE A 6 5.97 -6.80 7.08
C PHE A 6 4.57 -6.96 6.44
N ALA A 7 3.88 -5.88 6.13
CA ALA A 7 2.45 -5.90 5.87
C ALA A 7 2.06 -6.69 4.61
N PHE A 8 2.77 -6.53 3.49
CA PHE A 8 2.42 -7.21 2.25
C PHE A 8 2.55 -8.73 2.34
N PRO A 9 3.71 -9.31 2.72
CA PRO A 9 3.84 -10.76 2.88
C PRO A 9 2.93 -11.31 3.97
N ALA A 10 2.70 -10.57 5.07
CA ALA A 10 1.78 -10.98 6.11
C ALA A 10 0.34 -11.05 5.63
N ALA A 11 -0.12 -10.08 4.82
CA ALA A 11 -1.46 -10.09 4.24
C ALA A 11 -1.66 -11.26 3.28
N VAL A 12 -0.65 -11.57 2.45
CA VAL A 12 -0.67 -12.76 1.58
C VAL A 12 -0.80 -14.03 2.43
N GLY A 13 0.07 -14.22 3.42
CA GLY A 13 0.02 -15.38 4.29
C GLY A 13 -1.29 -15.51 5.07
N LEU A 14 -1.82 -14.40 5.59
CA LEU A 14 -3.10 -14.37 6.29
C LEU A 14 -4.26 -14.78 5.38
N ARG A 15 -4.30 -14.26 4.16
CA ARG A 15 -5.35 -14.61 3.20
C ARG A 15 -5.26 -16.06 2.75
N MET A 16 -4.06 -16.61 2.58
CA MET A 16 -3.85 -18.04 2.30
C MET A 16 -4.34 -18.92 3.46
N ALA A 17 -4.07 -18.53 4.70
CA ALA A 17 -4.51 -19.25 5.89
C ALA A 17 -6.02 -19.16 6.13
N LEU A 18 -6.64 -18.04 5.73
CA LEU A 18 -8.07 -17.75 5.94
C LEU A 18 -8.75 -17.34 4.61
N PRO A 19 -8.92 -18.29 3.67
CA PRO A 19 -9.31 -17.97 2.28
C PRO A 19 -10.72 -17.36 2.13
N LYS A 20 -11.58 -17.50 3.14
CA LYS A 20 -12.93 -16.89 3.17
C LYS A 20 -12.98 -15.53 3.87
N ARG A 21 -11.87 -15.11 4.50
CA ARG A 21 -11.84 -13.85 5.24
C ARG A 21 -11.26 -12.74 4.37
N PRO A 22 -11.96 -11.60 4.19
CA PRO A 22 -11.39 -10.47 3.46
C PRO A 22 -10.15 -9.96 4.19
N VAL A 23 -9.10 -9.66 3.44
CA VAL A 23 -7.83 -9.12 3.95
C VAL A 23 -7.50 -7.84 3.18
N VAL A 24 -7.25 -6.78 3.93
CA VAL A 24 -6.80 -5.49 3.41
C VAL A 24 -5.48 -5.14 4.08
N ALA A 25 -4.45 -4.83 3.29
CA ALA A 25 -3.18 -4.29 3.78
C ALA A 25 -3.09 -2.80 3.43
N VAL A 26 -3.02 -1.93 4.44
CA VAL A 26 -2.83 -0.50 4.23
C VAL A 26 -1.41 -0.12 4.66
N VAL A 27 -0.62 0.42 3.75
CA VAL A 27 0.78 0.76 4.00
C VAL A 27 1.17 2.07 3.30
N GLY A 28 2.16 2.78 3.85
CA GLY A 28 2.79 3.89 3.13
C GLY A 28 3.67 3.40 1.98
N ASP A 29 3.87 4.27 0.99
CA ASP A 29 4.70 4.01 -0.20
C ASP A 29 6.11 3.51 0.16
N GLY A 30 6.83 4.22 1.00
CA GLY A 30 8.17 3.82 1.43
C GLY A 30 8.21 2.47 2.15
N SER A 31 7.18 2.14 2.95
CA SER A 31 7.08 0.83 3.61
C SER A 31 6.80 -0.29 2.62
N SER A 32 6.00 -0.03 1.59
CA SER A 32 5.65 -1.01 0.57
C SER A 32 6.86 -1.46 -0.24
N LEU A 33 7.81 -0.55 -0.52
CA LEU A 33 9.02 -0.83 -1.30
C LEU A 33 9.94 -1.88 -0.67
N TYR A 34 9.85 -2.11 0.64
CA TYR A 34 10.64 -3.16 1.32
C TYR A 34 10.20 -4.58 0.97
N SER A 35 8.97 -4.77 0.45
CA SER A 35 8.43 -6.10 0.19
C SER A 35 7.40 -6.13 -0.94
N ILE A 36 7.46 -5.16 -1.85
CA ILE A 36 6.48 -5.02 -2.95
C ILE A 36 6.43 -6.25 -3.85
N GLN A 37 7.53 -7.01 -3.96
CA GLN A 37 7.60 -8.28 -4.68
C GLN A 37 6.63 -9.36 -4.14
N ALA A 38 6.08 -9.20 -2.93
CA ALA A 38 5.03 -10.09 -2.42
C ALA A 38 3.76 -10.05 -3.29
N LEU A 39 3.56 -9.01 -4.09
CA LEU A 39 2.49 -8.92 -5.08
C LEU A 39 2.59 -10.03 -6.12
N TRP A 40 3.83 -10.43 -6.52
CA TRP A 40 4.02 -11.58 -7.40
C TRP A 40 3.45 -12.85 -6.78
N SER A 41 3.73 -13.11 -5.51
CA SER A 41 3.19 -14.28 -4.81
C SER A 41 1.66 -14.23 -4.74
N ALA A 42 1.09 -13.04 -4.43
CA ALA A 42 -0.35 -12.86 -4.39
C ALA A 42 -1.00 -13.15 -5.75
N ALA A 43 -0.42 -12.65 -6.84
CA ALA A 43 -0.93 -12.87 -8.19
C ALA A 43 -0.74 -14.33 -8.64
N HIS A 44 0.44 -14.91 -8.43
CA HIS A 44 0.79 -16.26 -8.86
C HIS A 44 -0.05 -17.35 -8.18
N TYR A 45 -0.35 -17.17 -6.90
CA TYR A 45 -1.15 -18.13 -6.12
C TYR A 45 -2.63 -17.74 -5.99
N GLU A 46 -3.10 -16.75 -6.76
CA GLU A 46 -4.49 -16.29 -6.76
C GLU A 46 -5.00 -15.94 -5.35
N VAL A 47 -4.19 -15.17 -4.61
CA VAL A 47 -4.49 -14.75 -3.25
C VAL A 47 -5.20 -13.40 -3.27
N GLY A 48 -6.52 -13.41 -3.23
CA GLY A 48 -7.38 -12.24 -3.39
C GLY A 48 -7.33 -11.26 -2.22
N THR A 49 -6.21 -10.55 -2.10
CA THR A 49 -5.95 -9.52 -1.08
C THR A 49 -6.06 -8.14 -1.70
N LEU A 50 -6.62 -7.19 -0.96
CA LEU A 50 -6.58 -5.77 -1.30
C LEU A 50 -5.36 -5.11 -0.65
N PHE A 51 -4.47 -4.55 -1.48
CA PHE A 51 -3.32 -3.77 -1.06
C PHE A 51 -3.60 -2.30 -1.30
N VAL A 52 -3.51 -1.47 -0.27
CA VAL A 52 -3.71 -0.02 -0.35
C VAL A 52 -2.38 0.65 -0.01
N VAL A 53 -1.77 1.31 -0.98
CA VAL A 53 -0.55 2.09 -0.82
C VAL A 53 -0.94 3.55 -0.68
N LEU A 54 -0.67 4.13 0.49
CA LEU A 54 -0.82 5.57 0.72
C LEU A 54 0.44 6.27 0.21
N ALA A 55 0.32 6.89 -0.97
CA ALA A 55 1.44 7.49 -1.69
C ALA A 55 1.51 8.99 -1.43
N ASN A 56 2.43 9.40 -0.55
CA ASN A 56 2.78 10.80 -0.31
C ASN A 56 4.13 11.21 -0.92
N GLY A 57 4.83 10.26 -1.55
CA GLY A 57 6.08 10.45 -2.26
C GLY A 57 7.33 10.50 -1.36
N GLY A 58 7.26 10.05 -0.10
CA GLY A 58 8.42 10.08 0.79
C GLY A 58 8.19 9.52 2.19
N TYR A 59 9.18 9.67 3.05
CA TYR A 59 9.12 9.27 4.46
C TYR A 59 8.69 10.45 5.35
N ALA A 60 7.47 10.97 5.18
CA ALA A 60 6.98 12.15 5.87
C ALA A 60 7.12 12.08 7.41
N VAL A 61 6.89 10.92 8.03
CA VAL A 61 7.08 10.72 9.48
C VAL A 61 8.54 10.92 9.88
N MET A 62 9.48 10.42 9.07
CA MET A 62 10.91 10.54 9.35
C MET A 62 11.40 11.98 9.18
N ASP A 63 10.85 12.68 8.18
CA ASP A 63 11.15 14.09 7.98
C ASP A 63 10.71 14.91 9.20
N ARG A 64 9.50 14.67 9.72
CA ARG A 64 9.00 15.32 10.94
C ARG A 64 9.82 15.00 12.20
N LEU A 65 10.24 13.74 12.35
CA LEU A 65 11.13 13.36 13.45
C LEU A 65 12.48 14.08 13.37
N ALA A 66 13.07 14.19 12.18
CA ALA A 66 14.33 14.90 11.98
C ALA A 66 14.19 16.40 12.32
N GLU A 67 13.11 17.04 11.87
CA GLU A 67 12.80 18.45 12.18
C GLU A 67 12.65 18.67 13.69
N ARG A 68 11.93 17.79 14.37
CA ARG A 68 11.73 17.85 15.83
C ARG A 68 13.03 17.78 16.62
N GLU A 69 13.98 16.98 16.16
CA GLU A 69 15.31 16.83 16.76
C GLU A 69 16.29 17.94 16.29
N GLY A 70 15.82 18.97 15.59
CA GLY A 70 16.64 20.08 15.09
C GLY A 70 17.51 19.75 13.89
N GLY A 71 17.24 18.61 13.23
CA GLY A 71 17.91 18.19 12.01
C GLY A 71 17.19 18.65 10.73
N SER A 72 17.83 18.39 9.61
CA SER A 72 17.21 18.60 8.28
C SER A 72 16.78 17.27 7.69
N PRO A 73 15.59 17.21 7.04
CA PRO A 73 15.16 16.01 6.29
C PRO A 73 16.21 15.60 5.26
N ARG A 74 16.56 14.32 5.23
CA ARG A 74 17.54 13.73 4.28
C ARG A 74 17.07 12.43 3.67
N TRP A 75 15.79 12.13 3.82
CA TRP A 75 15.23 10.87 3.34
C TRP A 75 14.92 10.96 1.85
N PRO A 76 15.09 9.85 1.09
CA PRO A 76 14.79 9.85 -0.33
C PRO A 76 13.31 10.10 -0.57
N GLN A 77 13.02 10.78 -1.68
CA GLN A 77 11.68 10.91 -2.22
C GLN A 77 11.43 9.74 -3.20
N PHE A 78 10.16 9.42 -3.45
CA PHE A 78 9.76 8.30 -4.31
C PHE A 78 8.82 8.73 -5.44
N ARG A 79 8.86 10.00 -5.82
CA ARG A 79 7.94 10.59 -6.81
C ARG A 79 8.08 9.99 -8.20
N GLU A 80 9.24 9.40 -8.48
CA GLU A 80 9.55 8.69 -9.73
C GLU A 80 9.06 7.23 -9.73
N ILE A 81 8.61 6.70 -8.60
CA ILE A 81 8.17 5.31 -8.50
C ILE A 81 6.74 5.18 -9.01
N ASP A 82 6.55 4.35 -10.03
CA ASP A 82 5.24 3.95 -10.55
C ASP A 82 4.77 2.66 -9.85
N PHE A 83 4.01 2.80 -8.76
CA PHE A 83 3.49 1.66 -7.99
C PHE A 83 2.49 0.82 -8.80
N VAL A 84 1.71 1.45 -9.68
CA VAL A 84 0.79 0.75 -10.57
C VAL A 84 1.57 -0.11 -11.57
N GLY A 85 2.56 0.48 -12.24
CA GLY A 85 3.42 -0.25 -13.18
C GLY A 85 4.19 -1.39 -12.52
N LEU A 86 4.72 -1.19 -11.30
CA LEU A 86 5.36 -2.25 -10.51
C LEU A 86 4.40 -3.38 -10.19
N ALA A 87 3.20 -3.09 -9.70
CA ALA A 87 2.21 -4.11 -9.40
C ALA A 87 1.81 -4.91 -10.65
N GLN A 88 1.58 -4.23 -11.76
CA GLN A 88 1.24 -4.86 -13.03
C GLN A 88 2.38 -5.75 -13.56
N SER A 89 3.63 -5.36 -13.39
CA SER A 89 4.79 -6.17 -13.77
C SER A 89 4.90 -7.46 -12.96
N PHE A 90 4.36 -7.48 -11.74
CA PHE A 90 4.20 -8.68 -10.91
C PHE A 90 2.92 -9.49 -11.18
N GLY A 91 2.11 -9.08 -12.17
CA GLY A 91 0.84 -9.72 -12.49
C GLY A 91 -0.32 -9.33 -11.57
N CYS A 92 -0.15 -8.35 -10.70
CA CYS A 92 -1.18 -7.84 -9.81
C CYS A 92 -1.92 -6.67 -10.48
N PRO A 93 -3.23 -6.77 -10.74
CA PRO A 93 -4.03 -5.64 -11.17
C PRO A 93 -3.88 -4.44 -10.23
N ALA A 94 -3.80 -3.25 -10.78
CA ALA A 94 -3.59 -2.05 -9.98
C ALA A 94 -4.29 -0.83 -10.57
N ARG A 95 -4.69 0.10 -9.68
CA ARG A 95 -5.29 1.40 -10.02
C ARG A 95 -4.69 2.49 -9.16
N ARG A 96 -4.56 3.70 -9.74
CA ARG A 96 -4.25 4.92 -8.99
C ARG A 96 -5.54 5.71 -8.79
N VAL A 97 -5.75 6.21 -7.58
CA VAL A 97 -6.84 7.11 -7.20
C VAL A 97 -6.26 8.34 -6.50
N ALA A 98 -6.77 9.51 -6.85
CA ALA A 98 -6.17 10.77 -6.41
C ALA A 98 -7.18 11.74 -5.77
N THR A 99 -8.47 11.50 -5.92
CA THR A 99 -9.52 12.32 -5.31
C THR A 99 -10.31 11.53 -4.26
N PRO A 100 -10.92 12.18 -3.27
CA PRO A 100 -11.80 11.51 -2.31
C PRO A 100 -12.95 10.74 -2.97
N ASP A 101 -13.53 11.30 -4.04
CA ASP A 101 -14.63 10.66 -4.76
C ASP A 101 -14.15 9.39 -5.46
N ASP A 102 -12.99 9.41 -6.14
CA ASP A 102 -12.40 8.21 -6.75
C ASP A 102 -12.12 7.12 -5.71
N VAL A 103 -11.67 7.52 -4.51
CA VAL A 103 -11.43 6.58 -3.39
C VAL A 103 -12.74 5.95 -2.96
N GLN A 104 -13.79 6.75 -2.75
CA GLN A 104 -15.10 6.23 -2.37
C GLN A 104 -15.63 5.26 -3.41
N ASP A 105 -15.66 5.66 -4.69
CA ASP A 105 -16.18 4.86 -5.79
C ASP A 105 -15.47 3.50 -5.89
N VAL A 106 -14.14 3.49 -5.82
CA VAL A 106 -13.37 2.24 -5.92
C VAL A 106 -13.59 1.33 -4.71
N PHE A 107 -13.76 1.90 -3.51
CA PHE A 107 -14.06 1.08 -2.32
C PHE A 107 -15.49 0.52 -2.38
N GLU A 108 -16.47 1.27 -2.85
CA GLU A 108 -17.84 0.78 -3.05
C GLU A 108 -17.89 -0.34 -4.11
N GLU A 109 -17.05 -0.28 -5.15
CA GLU A 109 -16.91 -1.35 -6.15
C GLU A 109 -16.26 -2.61 -5.56
N VAL A 110 -15.16 -2.45 -4.82
CA VAL A 110 -14.26 -3.56 -4.49
C VAL A 110 -14.61 -4.28 -3.19
N VAL A 111 -15.03 -3.54 -2.14
CA VAL A 111 -15.20 -4.09 -0.79
C VAL A 111 -16.31 -5.15 -0.70
N PRO A 112 -17.47 -4.99 -1.37
CA PRO A 112 -18.55 -5.99 -1.29
C PRO A 112 -18.12 -7.39 -1.78
N GLY A 113 -17.23 -7.46 -2.79
CA GLY A 113 -16.75 -8.72 -3.37
C GLY A 113 -15.43 -9.25 -2.78
N LEU A 114 -14.86 -8.58 -1.79
CA LEU A 114 -13.49 -8.84 -1.33
C LEU A 114 -13.31 -10.23 -0.70
N ALA A 115 -14.35 -10.76 -0.04
CA ALA A 115 -14.29 -12.10 0.56
C ALA A 115 -14.14 -13.22 -0.48
N ASP A 116 -14.75 -13.06 -1.65
CA ASP A 116 -14.77 -14.06 -2.71
C ASP A 116 -13.74 -13.77 -3.82
N ARG A 117 -12.98 -12.70 -3.66
CA ARG A 117 -11.99 -12.28 -4.65
C ARG A 117 -10.85 -13.30 -4.73
N ALA A 118 -10.55 -13.80 -5.94
CA ALA A 118 -9.41 -14.67 -6.19
C ALA A 118 -8.14 -13.87 -6.53
N GLN A 119 -8.24 -12.86 -7.39
CA GLN A 119 -7.09 -12.06 -7.80
C GLN A 119 -6.80 -10.94 -6.82
N PRO A 120 -5.51 -10.64 -6.52
CA PRO A 120 -5.16 -9.47 -5.73
C PRO A 120 -5.54 -8.17 -6.46
N LEU A 121 -5.57 -7.08 -5.72
CA LEU A 121 -5.68 -5.74 -6.28
C LEU A 121 -4.80 -4.79 -5.49
N LEU A 122 -4.02 -3.95 -6.18
CA LEU A 122 -3.34 -2.83 -5.55
C LEU A 122 -4.07 -1.53 -5.89
N LEU A 123 -4.34 -0.73 -4.86
CA LEU A 123 -4.79 0.66 -4.99
C LEU A 123 -3.67 1.59 -4.52
N GLU A 124 -3.17 2.41 -5.42
CA GLU A 124 -2.30 3.53 -5.09
C GLU A 124 -3.17 4.75 -4.80
N VAL A 125 -3.26 5.13 -3.53
CA VAL A 125 -4.04 6.27 -3.08
C VAL A 125 -3.09 7.45 -2.88
N VAL A 126 -3.22 8.48 -3.71
CA VAL A 126 -2.43 9.71 -3.59
C VAL A 126 -2.91 10.48 -2.37
N VAL A 127 -2.02 10.75 -1.44
CA VAL A 127 -2.32 11.48 -0.21
C VAL A 127 -1.32 12.63 0.02
N ALA A 128 -1.79 13.71 0.63
CA ALA A 128 -0.91 14.76 1.11
C ALA A 128 -0.26 14.33 2.44
N PRO A 129 0.98 14.76 2.73
CA PRO A 129 1.54 14.66 4.07
C PRO A 129 0.67 15.41 5.08
N ASP A 130 0.45 14.84 6.25
CA ASP A 130 -0.23 15.54 7.34
C ASP A 130 0.74 16.49 8.03
N GLU A 131 0.56 17.80 7.81
CA GLU A 131 1.40 18.85 8.39
C GLU A 131 1.19 19.02 9.91
N THR A 132 0.08 18.53 10.44
CA THR A 132 -0.27 18.63 11.86
C THR A 132 0.21 17.44 12.68
N PHE A 133 0.65 16.36 12.02
CA PHE A 133 1.13 15.17 12.70
C PHE A 133 2.36 15.47 13.57
N ALA A 134 2.25 15.23 14.85
CA ALA A 134 3.33 15.31 15.83
C ALA A 134 3.68 13.89 16.32
N PRO A 135 4.79 13.29 15.83
CA PRO A 135 5.22 11.94 16.20
C PRO A 135 5.72 11.84 17.65
#